data_2af31ff7c29163aec52b60fcdf455810
#
_entry.id   2af31ff7c29163aec52b60fcdf455810
#
_cell.length_a   1.000
_cell.length_b   1.000
_cell.length_c   1.000
_cell.angle_alpha   90.00
_cell.angle_beta   90.00
_cell.angle_gamma   90.00
#
_symmetry.space_group_name_H-M   'P 1'
#
loop_
_entity.id
_entity.type
_entity.pdbx_description
1 polymer ?
#
loop_
_entity_poly.entity_id
_entity_poly.type
_entity_poly.pdbx_seq_one_letter_code
_entity_poly.pdbx_strand_id
1 'polypeptide(L)'
;MFERSDAQRMLTIKKWSYPLFWAIMLPLLPLTALIGREAGTQDYWAWGLYFVVFGIIPILDYIIGKDPSNPDEITEVPSLNEERIYRIFTLLMVPIWFGALFWAGWVFVNNDYSWFGMLGWIVSIGTVGGIIAINLAHELIHKDSRLETWAGGLLLSSVTYAGFKVEHVRGHHVHVSTPDDASSSRYNQSVYHFLPRAFVRNFINAWRLEKQYLERKGKKNISIHNELIWWYGISAALAVVFGLLFGWMGVVFFLGQSFFAAFALEVINYIEHYGLHRRELDNGKYERVTPAHSWNSNYLLTNIALFQLQRHSDHHAYAKRRYQVLRHYEESPQLPGGYAAMYVLALVPPLWKKVMNPRVEAYYQGEMDQLFRAGKRVNNIA
;
A
#
# COMPACT_ATOMS: atom_id res chain seq x y z
N MET A 1 -35.14 -16.19 5.33
CA MET A 1 -34.35 -17.04 6.26
C MET A 1 -33.12 -17.65 5.59
N PHE A 2 -33.22 -18.16 4.36
CA PHE A 2 -32.08 -18.69 3.59
C PHE A 2 -31.01 -17.61 3.25
N GLU A 3 -31.40 -16.41 2.81
CA GLU A 3 -30.47 -15.31 2.47
C GLU A 3 -29.59 -14.83 3.65
N ARG A 4 -30.15 -14.77 4.87
CA ARG A 4 -29.37 -14.42 6.07
C ARG A 4 -28.30 -15.46 6.43
N SER A 5 -28.57 -16.75 6.19
CA SER A 5 -27.60 -17.81 6.46
C SER A 5 -26.42 -17.77 5.49
N ASP A 6 -26.67 -17.42 4.23
CA ASP A 6 -25.62 -17.35 3.20
C ASP A 6 -24.73 -16.12 3.37
N ALA A 7 -25.31 -14.95 3.71
CA ALA A 7 -24.54 -13.76 4.06
C ALA A 7 -23.62 -13.98 5.27
N GLN A 8 -24.17 -14.59 6.34
CA GLN A 8 -23.42 -14.90 7.56
C GLN A 8 -22.30 -15.93 7.32
N ARG A 9 -22.56 -16.92 6.45
CA ARG A 9 -21.57 -17.89 5.99
C ARG A 9 -20.44 -17.22 5.21
N MET A 10 -20.78 -16.30 4.30
CA MET A 10 -19.80 -15.54 3.52
C MET A 10 -18.90 -14.67 4.40
N LEU A 11 -19.45 -13.97 5.39
CA LEU A 11 -18.67 -13.20 6.37
C LEU A 11 -17.71 -14.10 7.16
N THR A 12 -18.17 -15.31 7.55
CA THR A 12 -17.33 -16.29 8.25
C THR A 12 -16.18 -16.78 7.36
N ILE A 13 -16.45 -17.05 6.08
CA ILE A 13 -15.43 -17.44 5.10
C ILE A 13 -14.40 -16.31 4.95
N LYS A 14 -14.84 -15.08 4.73
CA LYS A 14 -13.96 -13.91 4.63
C LYS A 14 -13.09 -13.74 5.88
N LYS A 15 -13.67 -13.85 7.07
CA LYS A 15 -12.94 -13.73 8.34
C LYS A 15 -11.75 -14.69 8.43
N TRP A 16 -11.96 -15.96 8.08
CA TRP A 16 -10.91 -16.97 8.15
C TRP A 16 -10.00 -17.00 6.92
N SER A 17 -10.39 -16.34 5.82
CA SER A 17 -9.57 -16.25 4.62
C SER A 17 -8.31 -15.41 4.83
N TYR A 18 -8.34 -14.37 5.67
CA TYR A 18 -7.16 -13.56 5.97
C TYR A 18 -6.04 -14.38 6.62
N PRO A 19 -6.25 -15.03 7.80
CA PRO A 19 -5.19 -15.84 8.39
C PRO A 19 -4.81 -17.04 7.54
N LEU A 20 -5.75 -17.67 6.83
CA LEU A 20 -5.47 -18.80 5.95
C LEU A 20 -4.59 -18.40 4.76
N PHE A 21 -4.89 -17.29 4.10
CA PHE A 21 -4.06 -16.77 3.02
C PHE A 21 -2.61 -16.59 3.47
N TRP A 22 -2.41 -15.93 4.60
CA TRP A 22 -1.08 -15.66 5.11
C TRP A 22 -0.38 -16.91 5.67
N ALA A 23 -1.13 -17.86 6.20
CA ALA A 23 -0.59 -19.17 6.59
C ALA A 23 -0.06 -19.97 5.38
N ILE A 24 -0.59 -19.71 4.17
CA ILE A 24 -0.09 -20.31 2.93
C ILE A 24 1.07 -19.49 2.34
N MET A 25 0.96 -18.16 2.34
CA MET A 25 1.94 -17.29 1.69
C MET A 25 3.26 -17.16 2.45
N LEU A 26 3.23 -17.08 3.79
CA LEU A 26 4.44 -16.93 4.60
C LEU A 26 5.43 -18.09 4.45
N PRO A 27 5.01 -19.37 4.41
CA PRO A 27 5.91 -20.49 4.16
C PRO A 27 6.56 -20.48 2.78
N LEU A 28 6.00 -19.77 1.78
CA LEU A 28 6.65 -19.66 0.47
C LEU A 28 7.99 -18.94 0.58
N LEU A 29 8.15 -18.04 1.55
CA LEU A 29 9.42 -17.35 1.78
C LEU A 29 10.58 -18.34 2.04
N PRO A 30 10.54 -19.20 3.08
CA PRO A 30 11.59 -20.20 3.29
C PRO A 30 11.62 -21.27 2.21
N LEU A 31 10.49 -21.64 1.63
CA LEU A 31 10.44 -22.67 0.59
C LEU A 31 11.19 -22.24 -0.67
N THR A 32 11.05 -21.01 -1.15
CA THR A 32 11.80 -20.54 -2.33
C THR A 32 13.29 -20.55 -2.09
N ALA A 33 13.76 -20.14 -0.90
CA ALA A 33 15.18 -20.19 -0.57
C ALA A 33 15.72 -21.63 -0.46
N LEU A 34 14.98 -22.54 0.19
CA LEU A 34 15.37 -23.94 0.37
C LEU A 34 15.39 -24.71 -0.95
N ILE A 35 14.30 -24.64 -1.73
CA ILE A 35 14.21 -25.34 -3.02
C ILE A 35 15.31 -24.84 -3.97
N GLY A 36 15.51 -23.54 -4.04
CA GLY A 36 16.54 -22.94 -4.87
C GLY A 36 17.94 -23.45 -4.53
N ARG A 37 18.24 -23.53 -3.23
CA ARG A 37 19.53 -24.03 -2.72
C ARG A 37 19.73 -25.51 -3.03
N GLU A 38 18.74 -26.36 -2.71
CA GLU A 38 18.82 -27.81 -2.95
C GLU A 38 18.90 -28.15 -4.45
N ALA A 39 18.24 -27.37 -5.30
CA ALA A 39 18.27 -27.55 -6.74
C ALA A 39 19.50 -26.91 -7.43
N GLY A 40 20.35 -26.17 -6.74
CA GLY A 40 21.43 -25.39 -7.34
C GLY A 40 20.96 -24.28 -8.28
N THR A 41 19.73 -23.79 -8.08
CA THR A 41 19.06 -22.78 -8.91
C THR A 41 18.58 -21.59 -8.10
N GLN A 42 19.28 -21.29 -6.99
CA GLN A 42 18.93 -20.27 -6.01
C GLN A 42 18.70 -18.89 -6.63
N ASP A 43 19.43 -18.53 -7.66
CA ASP A 43 19.31 -17.25 -8.36
C ASP A 43 17.93 -17.05 -9.00
N TYR A 44 17.36 -18.10 -9.59
CA TYR A 44 16.02 -18.04 -10.17
C TYR A 44 14.92 -18.05 -9.09
N TRP A 45 15.09 -18.88 -8.06
CA TRP A 45 14.14 -18.97 -6.96
C TRP A 45 14.12 -17.71 -6.09
N ALA A 46 15.17 -16.91 -6.11
CA ALA A 46 15.19 -15.59 -5.46
C ALA A 46 14.12 -14.64 -5.99
N TRP A 47 13.68 -14.81 -7.25
CA TRP A 47 12.57 -14.08 -7.87
C TRP A 47 11.20 -14.71 -7.62
N GLY A 48 11.16 -15.87 -6.95
CA GLY A 48 9.95 -16.69 -6.85
C GLY A 48 8.75 -15.94 -6.22
N LEU A 49 8.95 -15.21 -5.14
CA LEU A 49 7.87 -14.46 -4.49
C LEU A 49 7.38 -13.29 -5.36
N TYR A 50 8.27 -12.60 -6.05
CA TYR A 50 7.88 -11.56 -7.00
C TYR A 50 7.01 -12.15 -8.12
N PHE A 51 7.41 -13.31 -8.66
CA PHE A 51 6.63 -14.02 -9.68
C PHE A 51 5.28 -14.53 -9.14
N VAL A 52 5.22 -15.02 -7.90
CA VAL A 52 3.94 -15.40 -7.27
C VAL A 52 3.00 -14.20 -7.20
N VAL A 53 3.48 -13.06 -6.70
CA VAL A 53 2.65 -11.87 -6.50
C VAL A 53 2.19 -11.26 -7.83
N PHE A 54 3.08 -11.12 -8.80
CA PHE A 54 2.78 -10.39 -10.04
C PHE A 54 2.51 -11.28 -11.27
N GLY A 55 2.71 -12.60 -11.14
CA GLY A 55 2.41 -13.58 -12.17
C GLY A 55 1.22 -14.47 -11.80
N ILE A 56 1.30 -15.16 -10.65
CA ILE A 56 0.28 -16.14 -10.25
C ILE A 56 -0.97 -15.48 -9.67
N ILE A 57 -0.82 -14.53 -8.74
CA ILE A 57 -1.95 -13.85 -8.09
C ILE A 57 -2.92 -13.21 -9.11
N PRO A 58 -2.47 -12.48 -10.16
CA PRO A 58 -3.38 -11.95 -11.17
C PRO A 58 -4.22 -13.01 -11.89
N ILE A 59 -3.65 -14.17 -12.16
CA ILE A 59 -4.35 -15.29 -12.80
C ILE A 59 -5.40 -15.85 -11.84
N LEU A 60 -5.02 -16.05 -10.58
CA LEU A 60 -5.94 -16.54 -9.55
C LEU A 60 -7.07 -15.53 -9.26
N ASP A 61 -6.77 -14.22 -9.25
CA ASP A 61 -7.78 -13.17 -9.13
C ASP A 61 -8.84 -13.29 -10.24
N TYR A 62 -8.38 -13.50 -11.47
CA TYR A 62 -9.29 -13.67 -12.61
C TYR A 62 -10.17 -14.93 -12.49
N ILE A 63 -9.60 -16.04 -12.02
CA ILE A 63 -10.30 -17.31 -11.85
C ILE A 63 -11.31 -17.26 -10.69
N ILE A 64 -10.89 -16.71 -9.54
CA ILE A 64 -11.72 -16.61 -8.33
C ILE A 64 -12.81 -15.55 -8.51
N GLY A 65 -12.47 -14.44 -9.20
CA GLY A 65 -13.41 -13.39 -9.52
C GLY A 65 -13.54 -12.31 -8.44
N LYS A 66 -14.62 -11.54 -8.58
CA LYS A 66 -14.91 -10.35 -7.77
C LYS A 66 -15.94 -10.63 -6.69
N ASP A 67 -15.81 -9.93 -5.59
CA ASP A 67 -16.79 -9.89 -4.51
C ASP A 67 -17.20 -8.42 -4.23
N PRO A 68 -18.28 -7.93 -4.83
CA PRO A 68 -18.82 -6.60 -4.59
C PRO A 68 -19.68 -6.51 -3.33
N SER A 69 -19.86 -7.59 -2.57
CA SER A 69 -20.74 -7.61 -1.40
C SER A 69 -20.23 -6.70 -0.28
N ASN A 70 -21.16 -6.07 0.40
CA ASN A 70 -20.90 -5.23 1.56
C ASN A 70 -21.55 -5.83 2.81
N PRO A 71 -20.92 -5.71 3.99
CA PRO A 71 -21.63 -5.99 5.23
C PRO A 71 -22.74 -4.95 5.47
N ASP A 72 -23.83 -5.40 6.09
CA ASP A 72 -24.94 -4.52 6.46
C ASP A 72 -24.50 -3.53 7.56
N GLU A 73 -24.73 -2.23 7.32
CA GLU A 73 -24.28 -1.16 8.22
C GLU A 73 -24.92 -1.20 9.61
N ILE A 74 -26.15 -1.68 9.72
CA ILE A 74 -26.91 -1.65 10.96
C ILE A 74 -26.71 -2.91 11.77
N THR A 75 -26.71 -4.07 11.09
CA THR A 75 -26.76 -5.37 11.77
C THR A 75 -25.39 -6.06 11.84
N GLU A 76 -24.51 -5.87 10.86
CA GLU A 76 -23.25 -6.60 10.75
C GLU A 76 -22.01 -5.77 11.10
N VAL A 77 -21.94 -4.52 10.63
CA VAL A 77 -20.77 -3.65 10.87
C VAL A 77 -20.47 -3.45 12.36
N PRO A 78 -21.44 -3.21 13.27
CA PRO A 78 -21.14 -3.09 14.69
C PRO A 78 -20.48 -4.34 15.28
N SER A 79 -21.03 -5.54 14.98
CA SER A 79 -20.48 -6.79 15.47
C SER A 79 -19.09 -7.10 14.91
N LEU A 80 -18.85 -6.84 13.62
CA LEU A 80 -17.53 -7.01 12.98
C LEU A 80 -16.49 -6.08 13.58
N ASN A 81 -16.84 -4.86 13.97
CA ASN A 81 -15.92 -3.92 14.61
C ASN A 81 -15.52 -4.33 16.03
N GLU A 82 -16.39 -5.03 16.75
CA GLU A 82 -16.13 -5.56 18.09
C GLU A 82 -15.29 -6.83 18.08
N GLU A 83 -15.25 -7.56 16.97
CA GLU A 83 -14.51 -8.81 16.85
C GLU A 83 -13.00 -8.60 16.95
N ARG A 84 -12.41 -9.04 18.05
CA ARG A 84 -10.98 -8.88 18.36
C ARG A 84 -10.04 -9.61 17.42
N ILE A 85 -10.50 -10.65 16.71
CA ILE A 85 -9.66 -11.46 15.85
C ILE A 85 -9.00 -10.63 14.74
N TYR A 86 -9.71 -9.69 14.13
CA TYR A 86 -9.18 -8.83 13.08
C TYR A 86 -8.03 -7.96 13.58
N ARG A 87 -8.17 -7.41 14.79
CA ARG A 87 -7.12 -6.62 15.44
C ARG A 87 -5.93 -7.49 15.90
N ILE A 88 -6.22 -8.65 16.48
CA ILE A 88 -5.16 -9.57 16.93
C ILE A 88 -4.34 -10.02 15.72
N PHE A 89 -4.99 -10.36 14.62
CA PHE A 89 -4.32 -10.81 13.42
C PHE A 89 -3.39 -9.73 12.85
N THR A 90 -3.87 -8.48 12.71
CA THR A 90 -3.01 -7.39 12.21
C THR A 90 -1.81 -7.13 13.14
N LEU A 91 -2.00 -7.17 14.45
CA LEU A 91 -0.90 -6.98 15.40
C LEU A 91 0.08 -8.16 15.43
N LEU A 92 -0.40 -9.40 15.24
CA LEU A 92 0.44 -10.59 15.16
C LEU A 92 1.35 -10.58 13.93
N MET A 93 0.89 -10.01 12.83
CA MET A 93 1.72 -9.88 11.62
C MET A 93 2.96 -9.01 11.83
N VAL A 94 2.99 -8.14 12.85
CA VAL A 94 4.15 -7.27 13.13
C VAL A 94 5.38 -8.09 13.54
N PRO A 95 5.36 -8.90 14.62
CA PRO A 95 6.51 -9.73 14.96
C PRO A 95 6.84 -10.78 13.89
N ILE A 96 5.83 -11.30 13.17
CA ILE A 96 6.04 -12.22 12.04
C ILE A 96 6.86 -11.54 10.95
N TRP A 97 6.51 -10.31 10.57
CA TRP A 97 7.28 -9.55 9.58
C TRP A 97 8.73 -9.31 10.02
N PHE A 98 8.94 -8.86 11.27
CA PHE A 98 10.30 -8.66 11.75
C PHE A 98 11.12 -9.96 11.75
N GLY A 99 10.53 -11.07 12.18
CA GLY A 99 11.17 -12.38 12.09
C GLY A 99 11.53 -12.76 10.66
N ALA A 100 10.60 -12.58 9.73
CA ALA A 100 10.81 -12.83 8.30
C ALA A 100 11.91 -11.93 7.71
N LEU A 101 11.93 -10.65 8.07
CA LEU A 101 12.91 -9.67 7.59
C LEU A 101 14.34 -10.02 8.05
N PHE A 102 14.52 -10.34 9.33
CA PHE A 102 15.83 -10.75 9.85
C PHE A 102 16.29 -12.09 9.26
N TRP A 103 15.37 -13.04 9.15
CA TRP A 103 15.67 -14.32 8.50
C TRP A 103 16.05 -14.11 7.02
N ALA A 104 15.34 -13.27 6.30
CA ALA A 104 15.65 -12.95 4.90
C ALA A 104 17.01 -12.26 4.73
N GLY A 105 17.41 -11.40 5.70
CA GLY A 105 18.76 -10.83 5.75
C GLY A 105 19.83 -11.88 5.97
N TRP A 106 19.58 -12.86 6.85
CA TRP A 106 20.47 -14.00 7.03
C TRP A 106 20.61 -14.84 5.76
N VAL A 107 19.49 -15.15 5.08
CA VAL A 107 19.51 -15.87 3.80
C VAL A 107 20.31 -15.12 2.76
N PHE A 108 20.15 -13.81 2.66
CA PHE A 108 20.82 -12.98 1.68
C PHE A 108 22.35 -13.07 1.74
N VAL A 109 22.90 -13.17 2.95
CA VAL A 109 24.36 -13.21 3.13
C VAL A 109 24.94 -14.62 3.20
N ASN A 110 24.10 -15.66 3.43
CA ASN A 110 24.54 -17.05 3.56
C ASN A 110 24.21 -17.95 2.39
N ASN A 111 23.46 -17.45 1.40
CA ASN A 111 23.26 -18.15 0.14
C ASN A 111 24.25 -17.61 -0.91
N ASP A 112 24.81 -18.51 -1.71
CA ASP A 112 25.73 -18.16 -2.80
C ASP A 112 24.96 -17.58 -4.00
N TYR A 113 24.33 -16.43 -3.82
CA TYR A 113 23.63 -15.71 -4.89
C TYR A 113 24.63 -15.01 -5.81
N SER A 114 24.43 -15.12 -7.13
CA SER A 114 24.97 -14.16 -8.07
C SER A 114 24.32 -12.77 -7.86
N TRP A 115 24.85 -11.74 -8.52
CA TRP A 115 24.22 -10.40 -8.49
C TRP A 115 22.73 -10.44 -8.94
N PHE A 116 22.40 -11.35 -9.87
CA PHE A 116 21.01 -11.53 -10.35
C PHE A 116 20.12 -12.12 -9.25
N GLY A 117 20.59 -13.12 -8.54
CA GLY A 117 19.88 -13.69 -7.38
C GLY A 117 19.76 -12.72 -6.23
N MET A 118 20.83 -11.96 -5.91
CA MET A 118 20.80 -10.91 -4.90
C MET A 118 19.73 -9.86 -5.20
N LEU A 119 19.67 -9.37 -6.43
CA LEU A 119 18.63 -8.43 -6.87
C LEU A 119 17.24 -9.07 -6.76
N GLY A 120 17.08 -10.31 -7.21
CA GLY A 120 15.81 -11.05 -7.13
C GLY A 120 15.31 -11.20 -5.69
N TRP A 121 16.21 -11.52 -4.76
CA TRP A 121 15.87 -11.65 -3.35
C TRP A 121 15.47 -10.30 -2.73
N ILE A 122 16.23 -9.24 -2.98
CA ILE A 122 15.91 -7.87 -2.54
C ILE A 122 14.53 -7.43 -3.08
N VAL A 123 14.25 -7.62 -4.37
CA VAL A 123 12.97 -7.27 -5.00
C VAL A 123 11.82 -8.10 -4.42
N SER A 124 12.01 -9.39 -4.24
CA SER A 124 11.02 -10.30 -3.66
C SER A 124 10.67 -9.89 -2.22
N ILE A 125 11.69 -9.66 -1.38
CA ILE A 125 11.46 -9.26 0.01
C ILE A 125 10.88 -7.85 0.09
N GLY A 126 11.32 -6.92 -0.75
CA GLY A 126 10.73 -5.59 -0.87
C GLY A 126 9.26 -5.63 -1.28
N THR A 127 8.88 -6.53 -2.21
CA THR A 127 7.49 -6.76 -2.59
C THR A 127 6.66 -7.25 -1.39
N VAL A 128 7.15 -8.24 -0.66
CA VAL A 128 6.51 -8.74 0.56
C VAL A 128 6.42 -7.64 1.62
N GLY A 129 7.47 -6.81 1.76
CA GLY A 129 7.51 -5.63 2.64
C GLY A 129 6.45 -4.59 2.27
N GLY A 130 6.23 -4.35 0.98
CA GLY A 130 5.13 -3.50 0.51
C GLY A 130 3.76 -4.01 0.96
N ILE A 131 3.54 -5.32 0.84
CA ILE A 131 2.27 -5.97 1.17
C ILE A 131 2.08 -6.12 2.69
N ILE A 132 3.10 -6.56 3.44
CA ILE A 132 2.97 -6.77 4.89
C ILE A 132 3.29 -5.49 5.66
N ALA A 133 4.48 -4.90 5.46
CA ALA A 133 4.88 -3.77 6.29
C ALA A 133 4.11 -2.50 5.94
N ILE A 134 4.09 -2.07 4.67
CA ILE A 134 3.48 -0.78 4.33
C ILE A 134 1.97 -0.85 4.32
N ASN A 135 1.37 -1.84 3.66
CA ASN A 135 -0.08 -1.94 3.58
C ASN A 135 -0.72 -2.19 4.97
N LEU A 136 -0.11 -3.05 5.80
CA LEU A 136 -0.59 -3.23 7.17
C LEU A 136 -0.39 -1.98 8.03
N ALA A 137 0.76 -1.28 7.87
CA ALA A 137 0.97 -0.01 8.54
C ALA A 137 -0.08 1.02 8.14
N HIS A 138 -0.45 1.07 6.85
CA HIS A 138 -1.51 1.93 6.34
C HIS A 138 -2.84 1.70 7.08
N GLU A 139 -3.26 0.45 7.30
CA GLU A 139 -4.43 0.14 8.13
C GLU A 139 -4.25 0.63 9.58
N LEU A 140 -3.08 0.38 10.19
CA LEU A 140 -2.84 0.63 11.62
C LEU A 140 -2.67 2.11 11.99
N ILE A 141 -2.08 2.94 11.11
CA ILE A 141 -1.85 4.36 11.40
C ILE A 141 -3.13 5.20 11.45
N HIS A 142 -4.23 4.70 10.90
CA HIS A 142 -5.54 5.35 10.94
C HIS A 142 -6.35 5.06 12.21
N LYS A 143 -5.87 4.17 13.08
CA LYS A 143 -6.63 3.78 14.27
C LYS A 143 -6.36 4.71 15.45
N ASP A 144 -7.34 4.86 16.35
CA ASP A 144 -7.21 5.69 17.53
C ASP A 144 -6.35 5.05 18.64
N SER A 145 -6.12 3.75 18.55
CA SER A 145 -5.31 2.99 19.50
C SER A 145 -3.82 3.32 19.36
N ARG A 146 -3.19 3.75 20.46
CA ARG A 146 -1.75 4.01 20.50
C ARG A 146 -0.92 2.78 20.10
N LEU A 147 -1.33 1.58 20.52
CA LEU A 147 -0.64 0.35 20.18
C LEU A 147 -0.63 0.13 18.66
N GLU A 148 -1.77 0.33 18.00
CA GLU A 148 -1.89 0.14 16.55
C GLU A 148 -1.09 1.20 15.79
N THR A 149 -1.17 2.47 16.18
CA THR A 149 -0.41 3.55 15.52
C THR A 149 1.10 3.42 15.72
N TRP A 150 1.56 2.90 16.87
CA TRP A 150 2.97 2.58 17.10
C TRP A 150 3.41 1.37 16.28
N ALA A 151 2.62 0.32 16.24
CA ALA A 151 2.87 -0.85 15.40
C ALA A 151 3.01 -0.47 13.92
N GLY A 152 2.12 0.40 13.41
CA GLY A 152 2.24 0.96 12.07
C GLY A 152 3.53 1.76 11.84
N GLY A 153 3.92 2.60 12.79
CA GLY A 153 5.19 3.33 12.74
C GLY A 153 6.43 2.42 12.72
N LEU A 154 6.43 1.34 13.52
CA LEU A 154 7.49 0.33 13.51
C LEU A 154 7.60 -0.40 12.16
N LEU A 155 6.46 -0.79 11.59
CA LEU A 155 6.42 -1.42 10.27
C LEU A 155 7.00 -0.49 9.19
N LEU A 156 6.60 0.78 9.15
CA LEU A 156 7.15 1.77 8.21
C LEU A 156 8.64 2.01 8.42
N SER A 157 9.11 1.97 9.67
CA SER A 157 10.54 2.08 9.98
C SER A 157 11.34 0.90 9.45
N SER A 158 10.77 -0.30 9.40
CA SER A 158 11.43 -1.51 8.87
C SER A 158 11.66 -1.49 7.36
N VAL A 159 10.99 -0.58 6.66
CA VAL A 159 11.14 -0.33 5.22
C VAL A 159 11.57 1.11 4.92
N THR A 160 12.17 1.80 5.89
CA THR A 160 12.69 3.18 5.79
C THR A 160 11.73 4.22 5.19
N TYR A 161 10.43 3.95 5.25
CA TYR A 161 9.38 4.82 4.68
C TYR A 161 8.53 5.50 5.75
N ALA A 162 9.17 5.87 6.85
CA ALA A 162 8.54 6.39 8.07
C ALA A 162 7.75 7.71 7.87
N GLY A 163 8.17 8.54 6.92
CA GLY A 163 7.47 9.79 6.56
C GLY A 163 6.04 9.58 6.09
N PHE A 164 5.74 8.40 5.54
CA PHE A 164 4.40 8.01 5.12
C PHE A 164 3.37 8.13 6.25
N LYS A 165 3.74 7.80 7.49
CA LYS A 165 2.83 7.92 8.65
C LYS A 165 2.27 9.34 8.83
N VAL A 166 3.08 10.36 8.62
CA VAL A 166 2.69 11.76 8.78
C VAL A 166 2.04 12.29 7.50
N GLU A 167 2.69 12.04 6.36
CA GLU A 167 2.25 12.55 5.07
C GLU A 167 0.93 11.95 4.66
N HIS A 168 0.75 10.65 4.79
CA HIS A 168 -0.48 9.97 4.40
C HIS A 168 -1.69 10.46 5.20
N VAL A 169 -1.58 10.55 6.52
CA VAL A 169 -2.71 10.93 7.38
C VAL A 169 -3.02 12.42 7.35
N ARG A 170 -1.98 13.28 7.28
CA ARG A 170 -2.14 14.74 7.40
C ARG A 170 -1.98 15.49 6.08
N GLY A 171 -1.45 14.84 5.04
CA GLY A 171 -1.25 15.39 3.70
C GLY A 171 -2.17 14.74 2.69
N HIS A 172 -1.90 13.50 2.31
CA HIS A 172 -2.59 12.78 1.26
C HIS A 172 -4.12 12.69 1.49
N HIS A 173 -4.61 12.25 2.65
CA HIS A 173 -6.05 12.20 2.93
C HIS A 173 -6.74 13.57 2.88
N VAL A 174 -6.02 14.65 3.14
CA VAL A 174 -6.55 16.02 3.05
C VAL A 174 -6.58 16.51 1.60
N HIS A 175 -5.52 16.20 0.84
CA HIS A 175 -5.26 16.76 -0.49
C HIS A 175 -5.48 15.76 -1.63
N VAL A 176 -5.90 14.54 -1.36
CA VAL A 176 -6.11 13.49 -2.40
C VAL A 176 -6.89 14.04 -3.57
N SER A 177 -6.45 13.66 -4.78
CA SER A 177 -7.04 14.11 -6.05
C SER A 177 -7.06 15.64 -6.23
N THR A 178 -6.07 16.35 -5.66
CA THR A 178 -5.80 17.77 -5.92
C THR A 178 -4.37 17.96 -6.40
N PRO A 179 -4.01 19.12 -7.01
CA PRO A 179 -2.64 19.42 -7.42
C PRO A 179 -1.63 19.47 -6.27
N ASP A 180 -2.09 19.66 -5.03
CA ASP A 180 -1.24 19.75 -3.85
C ASP A 180 -0.84 18.37 -3.31
N ASP A 181 -1.54 17.32 -3.70
CA ASP A 181 -1.21 15.95 -3.32
C ASP A 181 -0.02 15.41 -4.13
N ALA A 182 0.98 14.92 -3.39
CA ALA A 182 2.15 14.29 -4.01
C ALA A 182 1.85 12.89 -4.54
N SER A 183 0.90 12.19 -3.93
CA SER A 183 0.53 10.79 -4.21
C SER A 183 -0.59 10.64 -5.25
N SER A 184 -1.21 11.74 -5.71
CA SER A 184 -2.17 11.69 -6.82
C SER A 184 -1.47 11.83 -8.17
N SER A 185 -1.67 10.85 -9.04
CA SER A 185 -1.15 10.84 -10.39
C SER A 185 -2.09 11.54 -11.37
N ARG A 186 -1.51 12.17 -12.38
CA ARG A 186 -2.25 12.99 -13.34
C ARG A 186 -2.70 12.15 -14.54
N TYR A 187 -3.77 12.61 -15.18
CA TYR A 187 -4.15 12.07 -16.49
C TYR A 187 -2.98 12.11 -17.47
N ASN A 188 -2.78 11.04 -18.22
CA ASN A 188 -1.70 10.84 -19.20
C ASN A 188 -0.27 10.88 -18.65
N GLN A 189 -0.05 10.96 -17.34
CA GLN A 189 1.26 10.87 -16.70
C GLN A 189 1.77 9.44 -16.71
N SER A 190 3.06 9.21 -16.99
CA SER A 190 3.67 7.88 -16.81
C SER A 190 4.08 7.66 -15.36
N VAL A 191 4.11 6.40 -14.93
CA VAL A 191 4.58 6.01 -13.61
C VAL A 191 6.01 6.49 -13.37
N TYR A 192 6.88 6.42 -14.37
CA TYR A 192 8.29 6.84 -14.26
C TYR A 192 8.46 8.35 -14.10
N HIS A 193 7.49 9.15 -14.55
CA HIS A 193 7.47 10.59 -14.29
C HIS A 193 6.82 10.89 -12.93
N PHE A 194 5.89 10.05 -12.49
CA PHE A 194 5.23 10.20 -11.19
C PHE A 194 6.18 9.87 -10.03
N LEU A 195 6.87 8.73 -10.07
CA LEU A 195 7.65 8.18 -8.95
C LEU A 195 8.68 9.15 -8.35
N PRO A 196 9.60 9.78 -9.13
CA PRO A 196 10.59 10.69 -8.54
C PRO A 196 9.92 11.89 -7.83
N ARG A 197 8.83 12.40 -8.43
CA ARG A 197 8.06 13.49 -7.84
C ARG A 197 7.41 13.05 -6.53
N ALA A 198 6.78 11.89 -6.50
CA ALA A 198 6.10 11.35 -5.32
C ALA A 198 7.10 11.15 -4.17
N PHE A 199 8.20 10.44 -4.40
CA PHE A 199 9.23 10.19 -3.37
C PHE A 199 9.75 11.50 -2.75
N VAL A 200 10.15 12.46 -3.58
CA VAL A 200 10.74 13.73 -3.09
C VAL A 200 9.68 14.57 -2.36
N ARG A 201 8.50 14.72 -2.96
CA ARG A 201 7.46 15.57 -2.36
C ARG A 201 6.87 14.98 -1.10
N ASN A 202 6.65 13.66 -1.04
CA ASN A 202 6.14 12.99 0.16
C ASN A 202 7.12 13.15 1.32
N PHE A 203 8.43 12.98 1.08
CA PHE A 203 9.44 13.22 2.10
C PHE A 203 9.42 14.67 2.60
N ILE A 204 9.46 15.65 1.71
CA ILE A 204 9.45 17.09 2.06
C ILE A 204 8.14 17.44 2.79
N ASN A 205 7.00 16.96 2.30
CA ASN A 205 5.69 17.23 2.88
C ASN A 205 5.57 16.65 4.30
N ALA A 206 6.07 15.43 4.55
CA ALA A 206 6.08 14.84 5.88
C ALA A 206 6.76 15.78 6.91
N TRP A 207 7.95 16.28 6.60
CA TRP A 207 8.68 17.20 7.48
C TRP A 207 7.98 18.54 7.62
N ARG A 208 7.40 19.08 6.55
CA ARG A 208 6.63 20.33 6.59
C ARG A 208 5.38 20.21 7.46
N LEU A 209 4.62 19.12 7.30
CA LEU A 209 3.38 18.86 8.05
C LEU A 209 3.66 18.64 9.53
N GLU A 210 4.71 17.89 9.86
CA GLU A 210 5.12 17.68 11.24
C GLU A 210 5.57 18.99 11.90
N LYS A 211 6.39 19.80 11.19
CA LYS A 211 6.78 21.13 11.65
C LYS A 211 5.57 22.01 11.97
N GLN A 212 4.62 22.12 11.05
CA GLN A 212 3.38 22.89 11.23
C GLN A 212 2.53 22.39 12.41
N TYR A 213 2.48 21.08 12.60
CA TYR A 213 1.78 20.47 13.73
C TYR A 213 2.43 20.83 15.07
N LEU A 214 3.76 20.78 15.16
CA LEU A 214 4.53 21.14 16.36
C LEU A 214 4.44 22.64 16.68
N GLU A 215 4.54 23.50 15.68
CA GLU A 215 4.40 24.95 15.82
C GLU A 215 3.03 25.31 16.41
N ARG A 216 1.95 24.71 15.91
CA ARG A 216 0.61 24.90 16.49
C ARG A 216 0.49 24.45 17.96
N LYS A 217 1.39 23.56 18.41
CA LYS A 217 1.47 23.11 19.81
C LYS A 217 2.53 23.83 20.63
N GLY A 218 3.16 24.88 20.08
CA GLY A 218 4.23 25.62 20.76
C GLY A 218 5.49 24.78 21.00
N LYS A 219 5.75 23.76 20.15
CA LYS A 219 6.90 22.86 20.26
C LYS A 219 7.94 23.15 19.18
N LYS A 220 9.23 22.92 19.49
CA LYS A 220 10.31 23.04 18.51
C LYS A 220 10.28 21.86 17.53
N ASN A 221 10.60 22.14 16.25
CA ASN A 221 10.65 21.13 15.21
C ASN A 221 11.75 20.06 15.49
N ILE A 222 12.95 20.50 15.88
CA ILE A 222 14.02 19.58 16.31
C ILE A 222 13.87 19.37 17.81
N SER A 223 13.09 18.35 18.19
CA SER A 223 12.82 17.97 19.57
C SER A 223 12.31 16.54 19.67
N ILE A 224 12.28 16.00 20.89
CA ILE A 224 11.70 14.68 21.18
C ILE A 224 10.21 14.58 20.86
N HIS A 225 9.54 15.72 20.60
CA HIS A 225 8.13 15.73 20.21
C HIS A 225 7.91 15.51 18.72
N ASN A 226 8.97 15.56 17.90
CA ASN A 226 8.90 15.29 16.49
C ASN A 226 8.92 13.78 16.24
N GLU A 227 7.79 13.24 15.79
CA GLU A 227 7.66 11.80 15.58
C GLU A 227 8.53 11.29 14.42
N LEU A 228 8.87 12.10 13.42
CA LEU A 228 9.72 11.69 12.30
C LEU A 228 11.16 11.40 12.77
N ILE A 229 11.65 12.13 13.77
CA ILE A 229 12.99 11.89 14.34
C ILE A 229 13.04 10.49 14.95
N TRP A 230 11.99 10.07 15.66
CA TRP A 230 11.91 8.74 16.25
C TRP A 230 11.84 7.66 15.20
N TRP A 231 10.94 7.80 14.22
CA TRP A 231 10.72 6.76 13.22
C TRP A 231 11.91 6.59 12.28
N TYR A 232 12.53 7.68 11.81
CA TYR A 232 13.75 7.61 11.03
C TYR A 232 14.96 7.17 11.88
N GLY A 233 14.97 7.53 13.17
CA GLY A 233 15.97 7.02 14.12
C GLY A 233 15.90 5.50 14.27
N ILE A 234 14.69 4.92 14.34
CA ILE A 234 14.49 3.46 14.37
C ILE A 234 14.93 2.84 13.04
N SER A 235 14.61 3.45 11.89
CA SER A 235 15.10 2.97 10.59
C SER A 235 16.63 2.95 10.52
N ALA A 236 17.29 4.00 11.00
CA ALA A 236 18.75 4.07 11.06
C ALA A 236 19.32 3.00 12.03
N ALA A 237 18.70 2.82 13.19
CA ALA A 237 19.10 1.78 14.14
C ALA A 237 18.97 0.37 13.55
N LEU A 238 17.89 0.09 12.80
CA LEU A 238 17.73 -1.17 12.08
C LEU A 238 18.82 -1.36 11.03
N ALA A 239 19.16 -0.34 10.24
CA ALA A 239 20.26 -0.42 9.28
C ALA A 239 21.59 -0.75 9.96
N VAL A 240 21.87 -0.13 11.12
CA VAL A 240 23.06 -0.45 11.93
C VAL A 240 23.00 -1.90 12.45
N VAL A 241 21.87 -2.36 12.95
CA VAL A 241 21.69 -3.76 13.41
C VAL A 241 21.95 -4.75 12.28
N PHE A 242 21.41 -4.48 11.07
CA PHE A 242 21.70 -5.32 9.89
C PHE A 242 23.18 -5.29 9.51
N GLY A 243 23.84 -4.14 9.64
CA GLY A 243 25.29 -4.03 9.46
C GLY A 243 26.11 -4.83 10.47
N LEU A 244 25.71 -4.81 11.74
CA LEU A 244 26.38 -5.56 12.80
C LEU A 244 26.18 -7.08 12.68
N LEU A 245 24.98 -7.53 12.30
CA LEU A 245 24.63 -8.95 12.20
C LEU A 245 25.12 -9.58 10.88
N PHE A 246 25.05 -8.84 9.78
CA PHE A 246 25.21 -9.38 8.42
C PHE A 246 26.29 -8.65 7.59
N GLY A 247 27.06 -7.78 8.21
CA GLY A 247 28.09 -6.97 7.55
C GLY A 247 27.48 -5.91 6.60
N TRP A 248 28.32 -5.32 5.77
CA TRP A 248 27.86 -4.26 4.83
C TRP A 248 26.80 -4.75 3.83
N MET A 249 26.85 -6.03 3.46
CA MET A 249 25.81 -6.64 2.60
C MET A 249 24.45 -6.69 3.29
N GLY A 250 24.40 -6.83 4.61
CA GLY A 250 23.17 -6.69 5.38
C GLY A 250 22.55 -5.29 5.26
N VAL A 251 23.38 -4.24 5.26
CA VAL A 251 22.90 -2.87 5.01
C VAL A 251 22.37 -2.71 3.58
N VAL A 252 23.07 -3.27 2.58
CA VAL A 252 22.62 -3.28 1.17
C VAL A 252 21.27 -3.96 1.04
N PHE A 253 21.10 -5.12 1.66
CA PHE A 253 19.83 -5.84 1.68
C PHE A 253 18.72 -5.00 2.34
N PHE A 254 18.97 -4.46 3.55
CA PHE A 254 17.98 -3.69 4.30
C PHE A 254 17.51 -2.45 3.53
N LEU A 255 18.42 -1.68 2.98
CA LEU A 255 18.09 -0.49 2.19
C LEU A 255 17.46 -0.85 0.83
N GLY A 256 17.95 -1.90 0.18
CA GLY A 256 17.43 -2.37 -1.09
C GLY A 256 15.98 -2.85 -0.98
N GLN A 257 15.66 -3.74 -0.02
CA GLN A 257 14.28 -4.18 0.19
C GLN A 257 13.37 -3.02 0.61
N SER A 258 13.88 -2.07 1.39
CA SER A 258 13.14 -0.88 1.77
C SER A 258 12.77 -0.01 0.56
N PHE A 259 13.71 0.18 -0.35
CA PHE A 259 13.46 0.92 -1.59
C PHE A 259 12.37 0.26 -2.43
N PHE A 260 12.44 -1.08 -2.62
CA PHE A 260 11.44 -1.78 -3.43
C PHE A 260 10.07 -1.85 -2.74
N ALA A 261 10.01 -1.90 -1.41
CA ALA A 261 8.75 -1.81 -0.68
C ALA A 261 8.08 -0.44 -0.89
N ALA A 262 8.84 0.65 -0.74
CA ALA A 262 8.34 2.01 -0.97
C ALA A 262 8.01 2.24 -2.45
N PHE A 263 8.81 1.71 -3.38
CA PHE A 263 8.52 1.76 -4.82
C PHE A 263 7.20 1.08 -5.14
N ALA A 264 6.94 -0.11 -4.57
CA ALA A 264 5.68 -0.82 -4.77
C ALA A 264 4.48 0.01 -4.29
N LEU A 265 4.57 0.64 -3.10
CA LEU A 265 3.53 1.53 -2.61
C LEU A 265 3.27 2.71 -3.57
N GLU A 266 4.34 3.40 -4.01
CA GLU A 266 4.14 4.57 -4.88
C GLU A 266 3.54 4.18 -6.25
N VAL A 267 3.82 2.99 -6.76
CA VAL A 267 3.12 2.47 -7.94
C VAL A 267 1.63 2.24 -7.63
N ILE A 268 1.28 1.79 -6.43
CA ILE A 268 -0.12 1.63 -6.01
C ILE A 268 -0.79 3.01 -5.89
N ASN A 269 -0.17 4.00 -5.25
CA ASN A 269 -0.67 5.38 -5.20
C ASN A 269 -0.94 5.95 -6.61
N TYR A 270 -0.01 5.68 -7.55
CA TYR A 270 -0.20 6.05 -8.95
C TYR A 270 -1.47 5.44 -9.54
N ILE A 271 -1.73 4.16 -9.28
CA ILE A 271 -2.89 3.41 -9.79
C ILE A 271 -4.19 3.94 -9.17
N GLU A 272 -4.19 4.14 -7.86
CA GLU A 272 -5.38 4.48 -7.06
C GLU A 272 -5.98 5.83 -7.43
N HIS A 273 -5.17 6.77 -7.91
CA HIS A 273 -5.60 8.15 -8.15
C HIS A 273 -5.40 8.61 -9.60
N TYR A 274 -5.10 7.70 -10.54
CA TYR A 274 -4.78 8.04 -11.91
C TYR A 274 -5.89 8.83 -12.60
N GLY A 275 -5.58 10.10 -12.94
CA GLY A 275 -6.45 10.97 -13.70
C GLY A 275 -7.71 11.46 -12.97
N LEU A 276 -7.86 11.11 -11.68
CA LEU A 276 -8.98 11.59 -10.87
C LEU A 276 -8.65 12.92 -10.21
N HIS A 277 -9.65 13.78 -10.02
CA HIS A 277 -9.48 15.08 -9.40
C HIS A 277 -10.76 15.57 -8.72
N ARG A 278 -10.58 16.38 -7.68
CA ARG A 278 -11.64 17.10 -6.97
C ARG A 278 -11.87 18.45 -7.63
N ARG A 279 -13.12 18.87 -7.69
CA ARG A 279 -13.48 20.18 -8.24
C ARG A 279 -13.05 21.30 -7.28
N GLU A 280 -12.50 22.36 -7.86
CA GLU A 280 -12.25 23.59 -7.13
C GLU A 280 -13.58 24.38 -7.06
N LEU A 281 -13.95 24.81 -5.87
CA LEU A 281 -15.16 25.60 -5.60
C LEU A 281 -14.86 27.09 -5.74
N ASP A 282 -15.90 27.91 -5.88
CA ASP A 282 -15.79 29.37 -6.05
C ASP A 282 -15.02 30.09 -4.93
N ASN A 283 -14.96 29.48 -3.75
CA ASN A 283 -14.21 29.98 -2.58
C ASN A 283 -12.73 29.56 -2.57
N GLY A 284 -12.21 28.95 -3.65
CA GLY A 284 -10.84 28.47 -3.77
C GLY A 284 -10.53 27.20 -2.95
N LYS A 285 -11.54 26.54 -2.40
CA LYS A 285 -11.41 25.23 -1.71
C LYS A 285 -11.82 24.12 -2.68
N TYR A 286 -11.33 22.93 -2.41
CA TYR A 286 -11.75 21.73 -3.13
C TYR A 286 -13.00 21.12 -2.48
N GLU A 287 -13.85 20.51 -3.30
CA GLU A 287 -14.98 19.72 -2.81
C GLU A 287 -14.51 18.62 -1.82
N ARG A 288 -15.43 18.12 -1.00
CA ARG A 288 -15.11 17.06 -0.04
C ARG A 288 -14.72 15.76 -0.77
N VAL A 289 -13.79 15.00 -0.20
CA VAL A 289 -13.45 13.65 -0.67
C VAL A 289 -14.67 12.75 -0.61
N THR A 290 -14.94 12.03 -1.70
CA THR A 290 -16.01 11.04 -1.85
C THR A 290 -15.46 9.79 -2.52
N PRO A 291 -16.21 8.68 -2.59
CA PRO A 291 -15.79 7.50 -3.35
C PRO A 291 -15.44 7.73 -4.82
N ALA A 292 -15.85 8.86 -5.39
CA ALA A 292 -15.56 9.26 -6.77
C ALA A 292 -14.07 9.58 -7.04
N HIS A 293 -13.26 9.77 -6.02
CA HIS A 293 -11.90 10.31 -6.12
C HIS A 293 -10.79 9.26 -6.00
N SER A 294 -11.15 7.98 -6.02
CA SER A 294 -10.18 6.88 -6.00
C SER A 294 -10.69 5.69 -6.79
N TRP A 295 -9.79 5.07 -7.57
CA TRP A 295 -10.07 3.82 -8.28
C TRP A 295 -10.24 2.67 -7.31
N ASN A 296 -11.25 1.84 -7.54
CA ASN A 296 -11.64 0.73 -6.70
C ASN A 296 -11.45 -0.61 -7.42
N SER A 297 -11.26 -1.69 -6.68
CA SER A 297 -11.26 -3.04 -7.22
C SER A 297 -11.86 -4.02 -6.23
N ASN A 298 -12.57 -5.03 -6.75
CA ASN A 298 -13.28 -6.03 -5.94
C ASN A 298 -12.75 -7.46 -6.14
N TYR A 299 -11.59 -7.64 -6.74
CA TYR A 299 -11.00 -8.97 -6.86
C TYR A 299 -10.74 -9.56 -5.47
N LEU A 300 -11.37 -10.73 -5.21
CA LEU A 300 -11.48 -11.26 -3.85
C LEU A 300 -10.13 -11.64 -3.27
N LEU A 301 -9.30 -12.36 -4.03
CA LEU A 301 -8.02 -12.86 -3.53
C LEU A 301 -7.07 -11.72 -3.16
N THR A 302 -6.90 -10.74 -4.05
CA THR A 302 -6.06 -9.57 -3.75
C THR A 302 -6.65 -8.72 -2.63
N ASN A 303 -7.98 -8.63 -2.49
CA ASN A 303 -8.59 -7.97 -1.33
C ASN A 303 -8.26 -8.68 -0.01
N ILE A 304 -8.25 -10.00 0.02
CA ILE A 304 -7.83 -10.76 1.20
C ILE A 304 -6.33 -10.53 1.48
N ALA A 305 -5.50 -10.60 0.45
CA ALA A 305 -4.05 -10.39 0.56
C ALA A 305 -3.70 -9.00 1.10
N LEU A 306 -4.43 -7.97 0.68
CA LEU A 306 -4.17 -6.56 0.97
C LEU A 306 -5.10 -5.98 2.05
N PHE A 307 -5.75 -6.79 2.90
CA PHE A 307 -6.64 -6.27 3.94
C PHE A 307 -7.68 -5.28 3.39
N GLN A 308 -8.32 -5.63 2.27
CA GLN A 308 -9.33 -4.82 1.56
C GLN A 308 -8.82 -3.45 1.05
N LEU A 309 -7.51 -3.23 0.94
CA LEU A 309 -6.96 -1.94 0.47
C LEU A 309 -7.55 -1.53 -0.89
N GLN A 310 -7.88 -2.49 -1.78
CA GLN A 310 -8.47 -2.17 -3.08
C GLN A 310 -9.85 -1.51 -2.99
N ARG A 311 -10.51 -1.51 -1.82
CA ARG A 311 -11.71 -0.71 -1.52
C ARG A 311 -11.31 0.70 -1.10
N HIS A 312 -10.39 1.27 -1.86
CA HIS A 312 -9.67 2.51 -1.56
C HIS A 312 -10.58 3.73 -1.57
N SER A 313 -11.63 3.69 -2.36
CA SER A 313 -12.64 4.74 -2.42
C SER A 313 -13.37 4.93 -1.08
N ASP A 314 -13.73 3.83 -0.40
CA ASP A 314 -14.34 3.90 0.94
C ASP A 314 -13.32 4.29 2.00
N HIS A 315 -12.07 3.78 1.87
CA HIS A 315 -11.00 4.15 2.78
C HIS A 315 -10.77 5.67 2.80
N HIS A 316 -10.73 6.33 1.65
CA HIS A 316 -10.59 7.79 1.60
C HIS A 316 -11.80 8.56 2.13
N ALA A 317 -13.00 8.05 1.90
CA ALA A 317 -14.22 8.67 2.42
C ALA A 317 -14.35 8.50 3.94
N TYR A 318 -13.86 7.37 4.48
CA TYR A 318 -14.03 6.96 5.88
C TYR A 318 -12.75 6.29 6.44
N ALA A 319 -11.64 7.01 6.49
CA ALA A 319 -10.30 6.50 6.80
C ALA A 319 -10.16 5.72 8.12
N LYS A 320 -11.05 5.93 9.09
CA LYS A 320 -11.06 5.20 10.37
C LYS A 320 -11.75 3.84 10.30
N ARG A 321 -12.49 3.53 9.22
CA ARG A 321 -13.07 2.20 9.05
C ARG A 321 -11.99 1.14 9.12
N ARG A 322 -12.32 0.02 9.75
CA ARG A 322 -11.44 -1.15 9.76
C ARG A 322 -11.57 -1.91 8.45
N TYR A 323 -10.50 -2.54 8.03
CA TYR A 323 -10.43 -3.24 6.75
C TYR A 323 -11.57 -4.26 6.52
N GLN A 324 -12.03 -4.95 7.56
CA GLN A 324 -13.10 -5.95 7.44
C GLN A 324 -14.49 -5.36 7.15
N VAL A 325 -14.66 -4.05 7.29
CA VAL A 325 -15.92 -3.34 7.03
C VAL A 325 -15.82 -2.29 5.91
N LEU A 326 -14.71 -2.28 5.17
CA LEU A 326 -14.58 -1.44 3.97
C LEU A 326 -15.58 -1.89 2.89
N ARG A 327 -16.14 -0.91 2.19
CA ARG A 327 -17.26 -1.08 1.28
C ARG A 327 -16.87 -0.91 -0.18
N HIS A 328 -17.61 -1.60 -1.02
CA HIS A 328 -17.68 -1.32 -2.45
C HIS A 328 -18.79 -0.30 -2.71
N TYR A 329 -18.50 0.64 -3.62
CA TYR A 329 -19.47 1.57 -4.18
C TYR A 329 -19.49 1.42 -5.69
N GLU A 330 -20.68 1.21 -6.27
CA GLU A 330 -20.84 1.05 -7.73
C GLU A 330 -20.52 2.35 -8.47
N GLU A 331 -20.79 3.50 -7.86
CA GLU A 331 -20.52 4.83 -8.38
C GLU A 331 -19.02 5.19 -8.37
N SER A 332 -18.19 4.48 -7.61
CA SER A 332 -16.74 4.72 -7.65
C SER A 332 -16.11 4.20 -8.94
N PRO A 333 -15.06 4.85 -9.45
CA PRO A 333 -14.39 4.36 -10.65
C PRO A 333 -13.77 2.99 -10.40
N GLN A 334 -13.98 2.04 -11.34
CA GLN A 334 -13.58 0.64 -11.17
C GLN A 334 -12.38 0.30 -12.04
N LEU A 335 -11.34 -0.27 -11.42
CA LEU A 335 -10.19 -0.83 -12.13
C LEU A 335 -10.58 -2.09 -12.92
N PRO A 336 -9.97 -2.32 -14.09
CA PRO A 336 -10.24 -3.52 -14.89
C PRO A 336 -9.62 -4.79 -14.31
N GLY A 337 -8.66 -4.68 -13.38
CA GLY A 337 -7.96 -5.79 -12.73
C GLY A 337 -7.76 -5.56 -11.24
N GLY A 338 -7.29 -6.59 -10.53
CA GLY A 338 -6.77 -6.46 -9.17
C GLY A 338 -5.43 -5.71 -9.16
N TYR A 339 -5.02 -5.20 -8.01
CA TYR A 339 -3.81 -4.36 -7.88
C TYR A 339 -2.54 -5.03 -8.40
N ALA A 340 -2.39 -6.34 -8.23
CA ALA A 340 -1.22 -7.06 -8.75
C ALA A 340 -1.13 -7.01 -10.29
N ALA A 341 -2.25 -7.19 -10.99
CA ALA A 341 -2.31 -7.04 -12.45
C ALA A 341 -2.10 -5.59 -12.90
N MET A 342 -2.74 -4.65 -12.19
CA MET A 342 -2.63 -3.22 -12.50
C MET A 342 -1.23 -2.68 -12.22
N TYR A 343 -0.51 -3.23 -11.23
CA TYR A 343 0.89 -2.90 -10.97
C TYR A 343 1.77 -3.22 -12.19
N VAL A 344 1.66 -4.44 -12.71
CA VAL A 344 2.42 -4.85 -13.91
C VAL A 344 2.06 -3.97 -15.10
N LEU A 345 0.77 -3.68 -15.29
CA LEU A 345 0.30 -2.81 -16.38
C LEU A 345 0.86 -1.39 -16.26
N ALA A 346 0.92 -0.83 -15.05
CA ALA A 346 1.43 0.53 -14.80
C ALA A 346 2.92 0.68 -15.16
N LEU A 347 3.71 -0.39 -15.02
CA LEU A 347 5.12 -0.40 -15.40
C LEU A 347 5.34 -0.36 -16.93
N VAL A 348 4.28 -0.49 -17.73
CA VAL A 348 4.31 -0.38 -19.19
C VAL A 348 3.44 0.80 -19.65
N PRO A 349 3.94 2.05 -19.58
CA PRO A 349 3.13 3.26 -19.77
C PRO A 349 2.30 3.31 -21.08
N PRO A 350 2.77 2.82 -22.25
CA PRO A 350 1.93 2.81 -23.44
C PRO A 350 0.68 1.93 -23.28
N LEU A 351 0.82 0.75 -22.64
CA LEU A 351 -0.31 -0.14 -22.38
C LEU A 351 -1.22 0.43 -21.28
N TRP A 352 -0.62 0.99 -20.22
CA TRP A 352 -1.38 1.68 -19.17
C TRP A 352 -2.29 2.75 -19.74
N LYS A 353 -1.74 3.66 -20.53
CA LYS A 353 -2.49 4.75 -21.16
C LYS A 353 -3.59 4.22 -22.09
N LYS A 354 -3.28 3.21 -22.91
CA LYS A 354 -4.27 2.58 -23.79
C LYS A 354 -5.46 1.97 -23.02
N VAL A 355 -5.22 1.45 -21.83
CA VAL A 355 -6.24 0.83 -20.98
C VAL A 355 -6.95 1.85 -20.10
N MET A 356 -6.22 2.76 -19.45
CA MET A 356 -6.79 3.62 -18.41
C MET A 356 -7.28 4.96 -18.92
N ASN A 357 -6.67 5.57 -19.97
CA ASN A 357 -7.15 6.86 -20.47
C ASN A 357 -8.62 6.81 -20.92
N PRO A 358 -9.05 5.83 -21.75
CA PRO A 358 -10.47 5.74 -22.13
C PRO A 358 -11.41 5.55 -20.92
N ARG A 359 -10.94 4.92 -19.85
CA ARG A 359 -11.74 4.74 -18.63
C ARG A 359 -11.89 6.02 -17.83
N VAL A 360 -10.82 6.82 -17.73
CA VAL A 360 -10.89 8.16 -17.15
C VAL A 360 -11.83 9.06 -17.95
N GLU A 361 -11.70 9.06 -19.29
CA GLU A 361 -12.55 9.85 -20.20
C GLU A 361 -14.03 9.45 -20.08
N ALA A 362 -14.31 8.13 -20.06
CA ALA A 362 -15.66 7.62 -19.88
C ALA A 362 -16.24 7.96 -18.51
N TYR A 363 -15.42 7.92 -17.46
CA TYR A 363 -15.85 8.27 -16.10
C TYR A 363 -16.30 9.73 -16.01
N TYR A 364 -15.61 10.65 -16.69
CA TYR A 364 -15.97 12.06 -16.75
C TYR A 364 -16.96 12.39 -17.89
N GLN A 365 -17.50 11.39 -18.61
CA GLN A 365 -18.50 11.54 -19.67
C GLN A 365 -18.11 12.58 -20.75
N GLY A 366 -16.82 12.70 -21.03
CA GLY A 366 -16.29 13.68 -21.99
C GLY A 366 -16.14 15.10 -21.44
N GLU A 367 -16.52 15.36 -20.19
CA GLU A 367 -16.28 16.66 -19.53
C GLU A 367 -14.79 16.85 -19.16
N MET A 368 -13.91 16.58 -20.12
CA MET A 368 -12.45 16.67 -19.95
C MET A 368 -11.99 18.08 -19.55
N ASP A 369 -12.79 19.11 -19.83
CA ASP A 369 -12.54 20.48 -19.36
C ASP A 369 -12.45 20.58 -17.83
N GLN A 370 -13.08 19.69 -17.08
CA GLN A 370 -12.94 19.64 -15.63
C GLN A 370 -11.57 19.10 -15.21
N LEU A 371 -11.01 18.14 -15.97
CA LEU A 371 -9.62 17.69 -15.82
C LEU A 371 -8.64 18.83 -16.04
N PHE A 372 -8.96 19.78 -16.93
CA PHE A 372 -8.10 20.90 -17.28
C PHE A 372 -8.41 22.18 -16.49
N ARG A 373 -9.62 22.38 -15.95
CA ARG A 373 -9.95 23.56 -15.11
C ARG A 373 -9.30 23.48 -13.73
N ALA A 374 -9.24 22.32 -13.14
CA ALA A 374 -8.31 22.09 -12.00
C ALA A 374 -6.84 22.25 -12.44
N GLY A 375 -6.61 22.31 -13.72
CA GLY A 375 -5.36 22.17 -14.43
C GLY A 375 -4.77 23.43 -15.01
N LYS A 376 -5.12 24.65 -14.61
CA LYS A 376 -4.22 25.79 -14.89
C LYS A 376 -2.78 25.56 -14.45
N ARG A 377 -2.56 24.59 -13.55
CA ARG A 377 -1.24 24.12 -13.11
C ARG A 377 -0.80 22.78 -13.73
N VAL A 378 -1.66 22.04 -14.41
CA VAL A 378 -1.30 20.76 -15.05
C VAL A 378 -0.52 21.01 -16.36
N ASN A 379 -0.77 22.11 -17.05
CA ASN A 379 -0.05 22.48 -18.26
C ASN A 379 1.36 23.01 -18.04
N ASN A 380 1.77 23.28 -16.79
CA ASN A 380 3.12 23.79 -16.47
C ASN A 380 4.10 22.68 -16.06
N ILE A 381 3.81 21.42 -16.39
CA ILE A 381 4.71 20.30 -16.16
C ILE A 381 4.76 19.47 -17.44
N ALA A 382 5.43 20.02 -18.43
CA ALA A 382 6.10 19.26 -19.47
C ALA A 382 7.45 18.79 -18.92
#